data_1002d5809605c72a29d392510ea0ff01
#
_entry.id   1002d5809605c72a29d392510ea0ff01
#
_cell.length_a   1.000
_cell.length_b   1.000
_cell.length_c   1.000
_cell.angle_alpha   90.00
_cell.angle_beta   90.00
_cell.angle_gamma   90.00
#
_symmetry.space_group_name_H-M   'P 1'
#
loop_
_entity.id
_entity.type
_entity.pdbx_description
1 polymer ?
#
loop_
_entity_poly.entity_id
_entity_poly.type
_entity_poly.pdbx_seq_one_letter_code
_entity_poly.pdbx_strand_id
1 'polypeptide(L)'
;LPALLPGLPLTPQTDRGKLTQLLTQDLLGKATTHGDTYWLGKQLGKWSNLLPLADALKDDAAQQACTQRLKESLENFLSATRNGETKKLGEGFVAYDPRWGTLIGYPASFGSDDQLNDHHFHYGYFLRAAGELARRDPTWIKSWGPMVRLLARDIASADRQDKLFPYLRCFDVYAGHSWASGHAKFGDGNNQESSSESINAWYGLMLLGETTGDLALRDQAAWMLGTEVSAIEDYWFNVHGDLFPKTYPASVVTMIWGGKGANATWFSADPQMTHGINFLPVTAGSFYLGRWPEYAKQNHGALVKELTNFHPTHQKKPVVPPPAPGFTVWADVLWMQQATFDAPAALKNWEARPVEFKPEAGNSLAQTQAWLNLFNEYGPIQRSVTADYPWTAVFAKNNQVTHVAWNLTAQPLEVKFSDGTVVSCNPGTINQVTTPAKK
;
A
#
# COMPACT_ATOMS: atom_id res chain seq x y z
N LEU A 1 2.03 16.44 3.46
CA LEU A 1 1.81 15.03 3.15
C LEU A 1 2.02 14.16 4.39
N PRO A 2 1.36 13.01 4.52
CA PRO A 2 1.76 12.01 5.51
C PRO A 2 3.18 11.52 5.24
N ALA A 3 3.82 10.93 6.25
CA ALA A 3 5.11 10.30 6.09
C ALA A 3 5.05 9.21 5.00
N LEU A 4 5.98 9.22 4.07
CA LEU A 4 6.10 8.18 3.05
C LEU A 4 7.54 8.10 2.52
N LEU A 5 7.96 6.92 2.13
CA LEU A 5 9.25 6.64 1.54
C LEU A 5 9.09 5.70 0.34
N PRO A 6 10.01 5.64 -0.61
CA PRO A 6 9.94 4.69 -1.74
C PRO A 6 10.23 3.24 -1.32
N GLY A 7 10.69 3.00 -0.11
CA GLY A 7 10.96 1.69 0.47
C GLY A 7 11.24 1.81 1.97
N LEU A 8 11.33 0.69 2.68
CA LEU A 8 11.67 0.71 4.11
C LEU A 8 13.17 0.93 4.32
N PRO A 9 13.56 1.90 5.15
CA PRO A 9 14.95 2.06 5.55
C PRO A 9 15.39 0.89 6.46
N LEU A 10 16.60 0.42 6.30
CA LEU A 10 17.21 -0.45 7.28
C LEU A 10 17.75 0.38 8.45
N THR A 11 17.48 -0.09 9.65
CA THR A 11 17.98 0.55 10.87
C THR A 11 19.40 0.06 11.19
N PRO A 12 20.20 0.81 11.97
CA PRO A 12 21.54 0.37 12.38
C PRO A 12 21.58 -0.98 13.11
N GLN A 13 20.50 -1.34 13.83
CA GLN A 13 20.41 -2.60 14.58
C GLN A 13 19.75 -3.72 13.77
N THR A 14 19.42 -3.50 12.50
CA THR A 14 18.84 -4.53 11.64
C THR A 14 19.78 -5.74 11.52
N ASP A 15 19.31 -6.92 11.93
CA ASP A 15 19.98 -8.20 11.63
C ASP A 15 19.86 -8.48 10.12
N ARG A 16 20.90 -8.08 9.38
CA ARG A 16 20.96 -8.23 7.93
C ARG A 16 20.94 -9.69 7.50
N GLY A 17 21.59 -10.59 8.27
CA GLY A 17 21.63 -12.02 7.97
C GLY A 17 20.24 -12.64 8.05
N LYS A 18 19.51 -12.40 9.12
CA LYS A 18 18.11 -12.82 9.29
C LYS A 18 17.22 -12.26 8.18
N LEU A 19 17.38 -10.98 7.86
CA LEU A 19 16.55 -10.33 6.83
C LEU A 19 16.84 -10.90 5.43
N THR A 20 18.11 -11.18 5.10
CA THR A 20 18.49 -11.84 3.85
C THR A 20 17.92 -13.26 3.75
N GLN A 21 17.92 -14.03 4.84
CA GLN A 21 17.29 -15.36 4.87
C GLN A 21 15.79 -15.29 4.57
N LEU A 22 15.07 -14.35 5.20
CA LEU A 22 13.63 -14.15 4.95
C LEU A 22 13.37 -13.70 3.51
N LEU A 23 14.18 -12.79 2.97
CA LEU A 23 14.10 -12.34 1.58
C LEU A 23 14.30 -13.52 0.61
N THR A 24 15.30 -14.35 0.85
CA THR A 24 15.53 -15.56 0.05
C THR A 24 14.32 -16.50 0.12
N GLN A 25 13.76 -16.71 1.32
CA GLN A 25 12.57 -17.55 1.51
C GLN A 25 11.36 -16.99 0.76
N ASP A 26 11.14 -15.67 0.76
CA ASP A 26 10.06 -15.01 0.03
C ASP A 26 10.19 -15.17 -1.49
N LEU A 27 11.40 -15.34 -2.00
CA LEU A 27 11.71 -15.52 -3.41
C LEU A 27 11.79 -16.98 -3.86
N LEU A 28 11.65 -17.96 -2.95
CA LEU A 28 11.62 -19.37 -3.29
C LEU A 28 10.39 -19.72 -4.15
N GLY A 29 10.55 -20.69 -5.04
CA GLY A 29 9.50 -21.21 -5.90
C GLY A 29 9.27 -20.40 -7.18
N LYS A 30 8.40 -20.93 -8.03
CA LYS A 30 8.04 -20.28 -9.29
C LYS A 30 7.17 -19.05 -9.02
N ALA A 31 7.53 -17.95 -9.64
CA ALA A 31 6.70 -16.77 -9.64
C ALA A 31 5.47 -16.99 -10.54
N THR A 32 4.30 -16.56 -10.09
CA THR A 32 3.13 -16.43 -10.95
C THR A 32 3.21 -15.05 -11.61
N THR A 33 3.49 -15.03 -12.92
CA THR A 33 3.65 -13.81 -13.72
C THR A 33 2.43 -13.52 -14.60
N HIS A 34 1.35 -14.26 -14.40
CA HIS A 34 0.09 -14.14 -15.12
C HIS A 34 -1.06 -14.55 -14.20
N GLY A 35 -2.26 -14.07 -14.51
CA GLY A 35 -3.45 -14.27 -13.71
C GLY A 35 -4.43 -13.13 -13.95
N ASP A 36 -5.46 -13.00 -13.13
CA ASP A 36 -6.29 -11.80 -13.14
C ASP A 36 -5.55 -10.57 -12.59
N THR A 37 -6.11 -9.40 -12.82
CA THR A 37 -5.48 -8.13 -12.47
C THR A 37 -5.29 -7.92 -10.97
N TYR A 38 -6.14 -8.54 -10.13
CA TYR A 38 -6.02 -8.39 -8.68
C TYR A 38 -4.91 -9.27 -8.10
N TRP A 39 -4.98 -10.59 -8.32
CA TRP A 39 -4.01 -11.52 -7.73
C TRP A 39 -2.60 -11.35 -8.32
N LEU A 40 -2.51 -11.01 -9.61
CA LEU A 40 -1.23 -10.59 -10.18
C LEU A 40 -0.76 -9.26 -9.56
N GLY A 41 -1.68 -8.31 -9.35
CA GLY A 41 -1.40 -7.05 -8.66
C GLY A 41 -0.80 -7.28 -7.27
N LYS A 42 -1.38 -8.17 -6.46
CA LYS A 42 -0.81 -8.57 -5.15
C LYS A 42 0.63 -9.07 -5.27
N GLN A 43 0.94 -9.89 -6.28
CA GLN A 43 2.30 -10.37 -6.51
C GLN A 43 3.26 -9.23 -6.92
N LEU A 44 2.80 -8.33 -7.79
CA LEU A 44 3.55 -7.12 -8.16
C LEU A 44 3.85 -6.26 -6.93
N GLY A 45 2.86 -6.08 -6.04
CA GLY A 45 3.01 -5.37 -4.77
C GLY A 45 4.07 -6.01 -3.86
N LYS A 46 4.03 -7.34 -3.73
CA LYS A 46 5.05 -8.09 -2.96
C LYS A 46 6.45 -7.83 -3.49
N TRP A 47 6.68 -8.00 -4.80
CA TRP A 47 8.02 -7.81 -5.37
C TRP A 47 8.46 -6.34 -5.35
N SER A 48 7.52 -5.39 -5.47
CA SER A 48 7.79 -3.95 -5.31
C SER A 48 8.20 -3.58 -3.89
N ASN A 49 7.76 -4.32 -2.87
CA ASN A 49 8.23 -4.15 -1.49
C ASN A 49 9.62 -4.78 -1.28
N LEU A 50 9.87 -5.95 -1.88
CA LEU A 50 11.11 -6.69 -1.70
C LEU A 50 12.30 -6.04 -2.42
N LEU A 51 12.06 -5.40 -3.58
CA LEU A 51 13.13 -4.84 -4.40
C LEU A 51 13.92 -3.73 -3.67
N PRO A 52 13.31 -2.73 -3.00
CA PRO A 52 14.04 -1.77 -2.18
C PRO A 52 14.79 -2.40 -0.98
N LEU A 53 14.28 -3.48 -0.42
CA LEU A 53 14.98 -4.21 0.64
C LEU A 53 16.22 -4.95 0.10
N ALA A 54 16.11 -5.55 -1.08
CA ALA A 54 17.23 -6.17 -1.77
C ALA A 54 18.34 -5.15 -2.08
N ASP A 55 17.99 -3.94 -2.53
CA ASP A 55 18.93 -2.82 -2.71
C ASP A 55 19.64 -2.48 -1.40
N ALA A 56 18.89 -2.30 -0.32
CA ALA A 56 19.42 -1.90 0.98
C ALA A 56 20.33 -3.00 1.60
N LEU A 57 20.04 -4.27 1.31
CA LEU A 57 20.86 -5.41 1.72
C LEU A 57 22.07 -5.63 0.80
N LYS A 58 22.08 -5.03 -0.39
CA LYS A 58 23.07 -5.26 -1.47
C LYS A 58 23.04 -6.73 -1.94
N ASP A 59 21.85 -7.30 -2.06
CA ASP A 59 21.62 -8.67 -2.53
C ASP A 59 21.29 -8.62 -4.03
N ASP A 60 22.33 -8.73 -4.86
CA ASP A 60 22.22 -8.64 -6.33
C ASP A 60 21.31 -9.72 -6.91
N ALA A 61 21.32 -10.93 -6.33
CA ALA A 61 20.49 -12.05 -6.79
C ALA A 61 19.00 -11.75 -6.53
N ALA A 62 18.67 -11.25 -5.35
CA ALA A 62 17.31 -10.84 -5.01
C ALA A 62 16.84 -9.64 -5.85
N GLN A 63 17.71 -8.64 -6.09
CA GLN A 63 17.41 -7.51 -6.96
C GLN A 63 17.07 -7.98 -8.38
N GLN A 64 17.92 -8.85 -8.95
CA GLN A 64 17.69 -9.40 -10.28
C GLN A 64 16.40 -10.20 -10.35
N ALA A 65 16.13 -11.07 -9.37
CA ALA A 65 14.92 -11.88 -9.33
C ALA A 65 13.65 -11.01 -9.25
N CYS A 66 13.61 -10.00 -8.36
CA CYS A 66 12.48 -9.09 -8.26
C CYS A 66 12.28 -8.28 -9.56
N THR A 67 13.35 -7.71 -10.10
CA THR A 67 13.31 -6.90 -11.33
C THR A 67 12.79 -7.73 -12.50
N GLN A 68 13.29 -8.96 -12.68
CA GLN A 68 12.84 -9.84 -13.74
C GLN A 68 11.36 -10.19 -13.62
N ARG A 69 10.90 -10.56 -12.43
CA ARG A 69 9.48 -10.87 -12.16
C ARG A 69 8.56 -9.70 -12.45
N LEU A 70 8.96 -8.49 -12.03
CA LEU A 70 8.21 -7.26 -12.32
C LEU A 70 8.12 -7.01 -13.83
N LYS A 71 9.25 -7.09 -14.57
CA LYS A 71 9.29 -6.91 -16.02
C LYS A 71 8.42 -7.92 -16.74
N GLU A 72 8.65 -9.21 -16.52
CA GLU A 72 7.90 -10.29 -17.18
C GLU A 72 6.39 -10.14 -16.98
N SER A 73 5.95 -9.80 -15.77
CA SER A 73 4.55 -9.64 -15.46
C SER A 73 3.93 -8.42 -16.15
N LEU A 74 4.61 -7.26 -16.05
CA LEU A 74 4.13 -6.02 -16.66
C LEU A 74 4.16 -6.10 -18.19
N GLU A 75 5.24 -6.55 -18.79
CA GLU A 75 5.38 -6.69 -20.24
C GLU A 75 4.36 -7.66 -20.81
N ASN A 76 4.13 -8.77 -20.09
CA ASN A 76 3.06 -9.69 -20.46
C ASN A 76 1.71 -8.97 -20.46
N PHE A 77 1.36 -8.25 -19.39
CA PHE A 77 0.03 -7.64 -19.27
C PHE A 77 -0.17 -6.44 -20.20
N LEU A 78 0.90 -5.67 -20.45
CA LEU A 78 0.86 -4.49 -21.32
C LEU A 78 0.99 -4.82 -22.82
N SER A 79 1.10 -6.10 -23.20
CA SER A 79 1.18 -6.56 -24.58
C SER A 79 -0.07 -7.34 -25.00
N ALA A 80 -0.66 -7.00 -26.13
CA ALA A 80 -1.80 -7.72 -26.71
C ALA A 80 -1.37 -8.95 -27.55
N THR A 81 -0.07 -9.13 -27.75
CA THR A 81 0.48 -10.24 -28.55
C THR A 81 1.52 -11.03 -27.77
N ARG A 82 1.66 -12.32 -28.11
CA ARG A 82 2.74 -13.20 -27.66
C ARG A 82 3.29 -13.96 -28.85
N ASN A 83 4.60 -13.89 -29.08
CA ASN A 83 5.28 -14.53 -30.22
C ASN A 83 4.68 -14.16 -31.59
N GLY A 84 4.19 -12.93 -31.74
CA GLY A 84 3.55 -12.44 -32.98
C GLY A 84 2.08 -12.81 -33.14
N GLU A 85 1.51 -13.61 -32.26
CA GLU A 85 0.09 -13.97 -32.25
C GLU A 85 -0.72 -13.13 -31.24
N THR A 86 -1.97 -12.82 -31.57
CA THR A 86 -2.89 -12.15 -30.66
C THR A 86 -3.22 -13.06 -29.48
N LYS A 87 -3.11 -12.54 -28.25
CA LYS A 87 -3.43 -13.27 -27.04
C LYS A 87 -4.92 -13.59 -26.93
N LYS A 88 -5.20 -14.74 -26.30
CA LYS A 88 -6.55 -15.18 -25.93
C LYS A 88 -6.92 -14.65 -24.54
N LEU A 89 -8.21 -14.59 -24.25
CA LEU A 89 -8.70 -14.38 -22.88
C LEU A 89 -8.05 -15.40 -21.95
N GLY A 90 -7.50 -14.93 -20.83
CA GLY A 90 -6.76 -15.77 -19.87
C GLY A 90 -5.23 -15.70 -19.98
N GLU A 91 -4.68 -15.13 -21.05
CA GLU A 91 -3.22 -15.01 -21.21
C GLU A 91 -2.63 -13.72 -20.64
N GLY A 92 -3.46 -12.84 -20.06
CA GLY A 92 -3.06 -11.58 -19.45
C GLY A 92 -2.83 -10.46 -20.48
N PHE A 93 -3.77 -9.53 -20.58
CA PHE A 93 -3.65 -8.29 -21.38
C PHE A 93 -4.66 -7.26 -20.92
N VAL A 94 -4.51 -6.02 -21.39
CA VAL A 94 -5.50 -4.95 -21.22
C VAL A 94 -6.12 -4.60 -22.56
N ALA A 95 -7.43 -4.32 -22.58
CA ALA A 95 -8.16 -3.85 -23.72
C ALA A 95 -8.89 -2.54 -23.40
N TYR A 96 -8.93 -1.62 -24.34
CA TYR A 96 -9.68 -0.37 -24.19
C TYR A 96 -11.13 -0.55 -24.65
N ASP A 97 -12.09 -0.24 -23.79
CA ASP A 97 -13.52 -0.17 -24.14
C ASP A 97 -13.91 1.28 -24.40
N PRO A 98 -14.17 1.66 -25.69
CA PRO A 98 -14.49 3.04 -26.03
C PRO A 98 -15.89 3.49 -25.59
N ARG A 99 -16.78 2.56 -25.23
CA ARG A 99 -18.14 2.89 -24.76
C ARG A 99 -18.10 3.42 -23.33
N TRP A 100 -17.20 2.89 -22.52
CA TRP A 100 -17.02 3.27 -21.12
C TRP A 100 -15.83 4.21 -20.89
N GLY A 101 -14.95 4.37 -21.91
CA GLY A 101 -13.72 5.15 -21.77
C GLY A 101 -12.81 4.57 -20.71
N THR A 102 -12.56 3.24 -20.75
CA THR A 102 -11.82 2.52 -19.71
C THR A 102 -10.94 1.43 -20.28
N LEU A 103 -9.90 1.09 -19.54
CA LEU A 103 -9.10 -0.11 -19.77
C LEU A 103 -9.65 -1.26 -18.94
N ILE A 104 -9.86 -2.40 -19.58
CA ILE A 104 -10.27 -3.63 -18.91
C ILE A 104 -9.13 -4.64 -19.00
N GLY A 105 -8.70 -5.14 -17.85
CA GLY A 105 -7.69 -6.19 -17.76
C GLY A 105 -8.31 -7.59 -17.78
N TYR A 106 -7.74 -8.47 -18.57
CA TYR A 106 -8.18 -9.86 -18.70
C TYR A 106 -7.06 -10.83 -18.31
N PRO A 107 -7.39 -11.94 -17.59
CA PRO A 107 -8.69 -12.27 -17.02
C PRO A 107 -9.17 -11.21 -16.02
N ALA A 108 -10.47 -10.95 -16.04
CA ALA A 108 -11.10 -10.03 -15.09
C ALA A 108 -11.41 -10.75 -13.76
N SER A 109 -11.50 -9.97 -12.69
CA SER A 109 -11.94 -10.44 -11.37
C SER A 109 -12.70 -9.33 -10.64
N PHE A 110 -13.53 -9.70 -9.67
CA PHE A 110 -14.28 -8.79 -8.81
C PHE A 110 -15.17 -7.79 -9.57
N GLY A 111 -15.67 -8.16 -10.76
CA GLY A 111 -16.50 -7.29 -11.59
C GLY A 111 -15.74 -6.13 -12.27
N SER A 112 -14.43 -6.27 -12.45
CA SER A 112 -13.60 -5.24 -13.09
C SER A 112 -13.88 -5.05 -14.59
N ASP A 113 -14.56 -5.99 -15.25
CA ASP A 113 -14.94 -5.92 -16.65
C ASP A 113 -16.39 -5.45 -16.87
N ASP A 114 -17.35 -6.05 -16.18
CA ASP A 114 -18.77 -5.78 -16.40
C ASP A 114 -19.33 -4.65 -15.53
N GLN A 115 -18.69 -4.37 -14.40
CA GLN A 115 -19.09 -3.33 -13.44
C GLN A 115 -18.05 -2.23 -13.27
N LEU A 116 -16.88 -2.36 -13.90
CA LEU A 116 -15.73 -1.46 -13.79
C LEU A 116 -15.29 -1.24 -12.34
N ASN A 117 -15.42 -2.29 -11.51
CA ASN A 117 -15.05 -2.24 -10.10
C ASN A 117 -13.52 -2.24 -9.93
N ASP A 118 -13.08 -1.60 -8.87
CA ASP A 118 -11.77 -1.81 -8.23
C ASP A 118 -10.56 -1.48 -9.12
N HIS A 119 -10.73 -0.73 -10.22
CA HIS A 119 -9.63 -0.46 -11.15
C HIS A 119 -8.43 0.19 -10.46
N HIS A 120 -8.65 1.13 -9.53
CA HIS A 120 -7.55 1.77 -8.82
C HIS A 120 -6.88 0.81 -7.82
N PHE A 121 -7.62 -0.14 -7.21
CA PHE A 121 -7.01 -1.19 -6.39
C PHE A 121 -6.11 -2.10 -7.24
N HIS A 122 -6.62 -2.57 -8.40
CA HIS A 122 -5.89 -3.45 -9.30
C HIS A 122 -4.69 -2.73 -9.94
N TYR A 123 -4.96 -1.65 -10.68
CA TYR A 123 -3.91 -0.95 -11.42
C TYR A 123 -2.92 -0.18 -10.54
N GLY A 124 -3.30 0.14 -9.31
CA GLY A 124 -2.39 0.72 -8.33
C GLY A 124 -1.14 -0.12 -8.10
N TYR A 125 -1.28 -1.43 -8.04
CA TYR A 125 -0.14 -2.35 -7.93
C TYR A 125 0.75 -2.33 -9.17
N PHE A 126 0.15 -2.28 -10.38
CA PHE A 126 0.89 -2.19 -11.65
C PHE A 126 1.65 -0.88 -11.76
N LEU A 127 1.02 0.23 -11.41
CA LEU A 127 1.62 1.56 -11.44
C LEU A 127 2.78 1.69 -10.46
N ARG A 128 2.63 1.14 -9.27
CA ARG A 128 3.72 1.09 -8.29
C ARG A 128 4.89 0.24 -8.80
N ALA A 129 4.62 -0.93 -9.36
CA ALA A 129 5.63 -1.80 -9.96
C ALA A 129 6.36 -1.10 -11.11
N ALA A 130 5.63 -0.37 -11.96
CA ALA A 130 6.22 0.43 -13.02
C ALA A 130 7.10 1.57 -12.47
N GLY A 131 6.70 2.24 -11.38
CA GLY A 131 7.51 3.23 -10.69
C GLY A 131 8.82 2.66 -10.14
N GLU A 132 8.77 1.45 -9.56
CA GLU A 132 9.98 0.75 -9.10
C GLU A 132 10.94 0.38 -10.24
N LEU A 133 10.40 -0.05 -11.39
CA LEU A 133 11.21 -0.31 -12.58
C LEU A 133 11.76 0.99 -13.17
N ALA A 134 10.95 2.04 -13.29
CA ALA A 134 11.38 3.35 -13.82
C ALA A 134 12.57 3.92 -13.05
N ARG A 135 12.60 3.73 -11.73
CA ARG A 135 13.67 4.17 -10.84
C ARG A 135 15.02 3.51 -11.16
N ARG A 136 15.02 2.31 -11.75
CA ARG A 136 16.21 1.47 -11.98
C ARG A 136 16.54 1.24 -13.45
N ASP A 137 15.54 1.32 -14.31
CA ASP A 137 15.69 1.04 -15.74
C ASP A 137 14.99 2.10 -16.59
N PRO A 138 15.70 3.22 -16.88
CA PRO A 138 15.18 4.26 -17.76
C PRO A 138 14.86 3.78 -19.19
N THR A 139 15.50 2.71 -19.65
CA THR A 139 15.24 2.13 -20.98
C THR A 139 13.90 1.41 -21.00
N TRP A 140 13.60 0.67 -19.94
CA TRP A 140 12.33 -0.02 -19.80
C TRP A 140 11.16 0.96 -19.81
N ILE A 141 11.21 2.01 -18.98
CA ILE A 141 10.12 2.99 -18.90
C ILE A 141 9.98 3.82 -20.18
N LYS A 142 11.06 4.06 -20.92
CA LYS A 142 11.00 4.69 -22.24
C LYS A 142 10.18 3.83 -23.22
N SER A 143 10.31 2.53 -23.17
CA SER A 143 9.60 1.60 -24.06
C SER A 143 8.16 1.37 -23.63
N TRP A 144 7.90 1.14 -22.35
CA TRP A 144 6.61 0.74 -21.81
C TRP A 144 5.79 1.87 -21.20
N GLY A 145 6.42 3.03 -20.94
CA GLY A 145 5.79 4.20 -20.33
C GLY A 145 4.49 4.65 -21.00
N PRO A 146 4.35 4.64 -22.34
CA PRO A 146 3.09 4.97 -22.97
C PRO A 146 1.92 4.09 -22.53
N MET A 147 2.13 2.77 -22.40
CA MET A 147 1.10 1.83 -21.90
C MET A 147 0.84 1.99 -20.39
N VAL A 148 1.89 2.17 -19.60
CA VAL A 148 1.77 2.46 -18.16
C VAL A 148 0.95 3.73 -17.93
N ARG A 149 1.16 4.75 -18.76
CA ARG A 149 0.43 6.03 -18.69
C ARG A 149 -1.06 5.87 -19.00
N LEU A 150 -1.45 4.91 -19.85
CA LEU A 150 -2.86 4.61 -20.07
C LEU A 150 -3.53 4.04 -18.82
N LEU A 151 -2.85 3.14 -18.07
CA LEU A 151 -3.37 2.65 -16.77
C LEU A 151 -3.54 3.79 -15.76
N ALA A 152 -2.58 4.72 -15.70
CA ALA A 152 -2.66 5.89 -14.83
C ALA A 152 -3.86 6.78 -15.19
N ARG A 153 -4.07 7.04 -16.49
CA ARG A 153 -5.21 7.84 -16.99
C ARG A 153 -6.54 7.14 -16.76
N ASP A 154 -6.60 5.83 -16.84
CA ASP A 154 -7.83 5.07 -16.58
C ASP A 154 -8.40 5.37 -15.19
N ILE A 155 -7.56 5.43 -14.17
CA ILE A 155 -8.00 5.64 -12.79
C ILE A 155 -8.00 7.10 -12.35
N ALA A 156 -7.16 7.95 -12.95
CA ALA A 156 -6.89 9.30 -12.42
C ALA A 156 -6.50 10.32 -13.51
N SER A 157 -7.14 10.32 -14.68
CA SER A 157 -6.87 11.37 -15.69
C SER A 157 -7.17 12.75 -15.11
N ALA A 158 -6.18 13.65 -15.08
CA ALA A 158 -6.32 15.04 -14.65
C ALA A 158 -6.82 15.97 -15.78
N ASP A 159 -6.80 15.50 -17.02
CA ASP A 159 -7.22 16.29 -18.18
C ASP A 159 -8.72 16.19 -18.38
N ARG A 160 -9.44 17.31 -18.18
CA ARG A 160 -10.88 17.41 -18.45
C ARG A 160 -11.22 17.34 -19.96
N GLN A 161 -10.23 17.46 -20.82
CA GLN A 161 -10.36 17.35 -22.29
C GLN A 161 -9.87 15.97 -22.80
N ASP A 162 -9.52 15.05 -21.91
CA ASP A 162 -9.11 13.70 -22.28
C ASP A 162 -10.21 13.02 -23.11
N LYS A 163 -9.83 12.54 -24.32
CA LYS A 163 -10.78 11.91 -25.26
C LYS A 163 -10.95 10.40 -25.03
N LEU A 164 -10.08 9.81 -24.19
CA LEU A 164 -10.10 8.38 -23.91
C LEU A 164 -10.66 8.05 -22.54
N PHE A 165 -10.40 8.90 -21.53
CA PHE A 165 -10.73 8.60 -20.14
C PHE A 165 -11.49 9.72 -19.45
N PRO A 166 -12.48 9.42 -18.60
CA PRO A 166 -13.14 10.41 -17.75
C PRO A 166 -12.17 11.05 -16.77
N TYR A 167 -12.41 12.34 -16.48
CA TYR A 167 -11.66 13.08 -15.46
C TYR A 167 -11.78 12.43 -14.09
N LEU A 168 -10.65 12.09 -13.46
CA LEU A 168 -10.53 11.52 -12.11
C LEU A 168 -11.54 10.40 -11.82
N ARG A 169 -11.73 9.47 -12.77
CA ARG A 169 -12.84 8.49 -12.75
C ARG A 169 -13.05 7.80 -11.39
N CYS A 170 -11.98 7.42 -10.71
CA CYS A 170 -12.10 6.73 -9.42
C CYS A 170 -12.11 7.67 -8.22
N PHE A 171 -11.65 8.93 -8.33
CA PHE A 171 -11.49 9.84 -7.20
C PHE A 171 -12.57 10.91 -7.17
N ASP A 172 -13.30 11.00 -6.07
CA ASP A 172 -14.32 12.01 -5.82
C ASP A 172 -13.73 13.21 -5.06
N VAL A 173 -13.58 14.33 -5.76
CA VAL A 173 -13.02 15.56 -5.18
C VAL A 173 -13.90 16.17 -4.07
N TYR A 174 -15.19 15.87 -4.08
CA TYR A 174 -16.12 16.35 -3.06
C TYR A 174 -16.07 15.50 -1.79
N ALA A 175 -16.06 14.16 -1.95
CA ALA A 175 -15.93 13.24 -0.84
C ALA A 175 -14.51 13.21 -0.25
N GLY A 176 -13.51 13.60 -1.05
CA GLY A 176 -12.09 13.57 -0.67
C GLY A 176 -11.48 12.17 -0.69
N HIS A 177 -12.16 11.19 -1.26
CA HIS A 177 -11.69 9.81 -1.39
C HIS A 177 -12.19 9.17 -2.68
N SER A 178 -11.67 8.00 -2.99
CA SER A 178 -12.08 7.22 -4.16
C SER A 178 -13.30 6.35 -3.90
N TRP A 179 -13.91 5.90 -4.99
CA TRP A 179 -15.00 4.93 -5.00
C TRP A 179 -14.61 3.67 -5.78
N ALA A 180 -15.04 2.52 -5.29
CA ALA A 180 -14.69 1.22 -5.87
C ALA A 180 -15.48 0.87 -7.12
N SER A 181 -16.81 1.15 -7.15
CA SER A 181 -17.65 0.76 -8.26
C SER A 181 -17.60 1.76 -9.42
N GLY A 182 -17.57 1.22 -10.66
CA GLY A 182 -17.60 2.05 -11.86
C GLY A 182 -18.95 2.69 -12.15
N HIS A 183 -20.06 2.05 -11.79
CA HIS A 183 -21.41 2.54 -12.13
C HIS A 183 -22.42 2.57 -10.99
N ALA A 184 -21.98 2.42 -9.75
CA ALA A 184 -22.74 2.73 -8.53
C ALA A 184 -24.21 2.31 -8.53
N LYS A 185 -24.53 1.11 -9.01
CA LYS A 185 -25.93 0.60 -9.17
C LYS A 185 -26.61 0.21 -7.85
N PHE A 186 -25.96 0.41 -6.72
CA PHE A 186 -26.42 -0.04 -5.40
C PHE A 186 -27.40 0.98 -4.78
N GLY A 187 -28.39 0.49 -4.04
CA GLY A 187 -29.37 1.34 -3.34
C GLY A 187 -28.75 2.27 -2.29
N ASP A 188 -27.64 1.88 -1.68
CA ASP A 188 -26.89 2.69 -0.71
C ASP A 188 -25.84 3.62 -1.37
N GLY A 189 -25.84 3.73 -2.71
CA GLY A 189 -24.84 4.49 -3.47
C GLY A 189 -23.57 3.69 -3.76
N ASN A 190 -22.51 4.39 -4.20
CA ASN A 190 -21.21 3.78 -4.42
C ASN A 190 -20.57 3.35 -3.10
N ASN A 191 -19.55 2.52 -3.15
CA ASN A 191 -18.86 2.01 -1.98
C ASN A 191 -17.34 2.17 -2.12
N GLN A 192 -16.66 2.13 -0.98
CA GLN A 192 -15.21 2.05 -0.88
C GLN A 192 -14.85 1.11 0.26
N GLU A 193 -14.36 -0.09 -0.10
CA GLU A 193 -14.04 -1.14 0.87
C GLU A 193 -12.61 -1.00 1.39
N SER A 194 -11.63 -1.03 0.49
CA SER A 194 -10.21 -1.12 0.82
C SER A 194 -9.52 0.25 0.66
N SER A 195 -9.68 1.11 1.66
CA SER A 195 -9.09 2.45 1.64
C SER A 195 -7.56 2.44 1.50
N SER A 196 -6.90 1.44 2.07
CA SER A 196 -5.44 1.29 1.99
C SER A 196 -4.94 0.85 0.60
N GLU A 197 -5.76 0.14 -0.19
CA GLU A 197 -5.41 -0.16 -1.58
C GLU A 197 -5.54 1.09 -2.47
N SER A 198 -6.45 2.01 -2.16
CA SER A 198 -6.48 3.33 -2.80
C SER A 198 -5.20 4.11 -2.52
N ILE A 199 -4.77 4.16 -1.26
CA ILE A 199 -3.51 4.82 -0.89
C ILE A 199 -2.32 4.19 -1.61
N ASN A 200 -2.30 2.86 -1.76
CA ASN A 200 -1.27 2.19 -2.57
C ASN A 200 -1.29 2.64 -4.04
N ALA A 201 -2.48 2.90 -4.62
CA ALA A 201 -2.60 3.41 -5.99
C ALA A 201 -2.02 4.82 -6.12
N TRP A 202 -2.39 5.74 -5.22
CA TRP A 202 -1.88 7.11 -5.25
C TRP A 202 -0.38 7.19 -4.92
N TYR A 203 0.08 6.35 -4.01
CA TYR A 203 1.51 6.16 -3.73
C TYR A 203 2.26 5.66 -4.97
N GLY A 204 1.71 4.68 -5.68
CA GLY A 204 2.28 4.17 -6.95
C GLY A 204 2.35 5.24 -8.04
N LEU A 205 1.28 6.02 -8.22
CA LEU A 205 1.25 7.16 -9.15
C LEU A 205 2.29 8.23 -8.79
N MET A 206 2.41 8.54 -7.51
CA MET A 206 3.37 9.54 -7.03
C MET A 206 4.81 9.08 -7.28
N LEU A 207 5.13 7.80 -7.02
CA LEU A 207 6.43 7.21 -7.31
C LEU A 207 6.72 7.22 -8.82
N LEU A 208 5.75 6.85 -9.64
CA LEU A 208 5.88 6.87 -11.09
C LEU A 208 6.14 8.29 -11.60
N GLY A 209 5.39 9.29 -11.14
CA GLY A 209 5.59 10.70 -11.49
C GLY A 209 6.98 11.21 -11.14
N GLU A 210 7.44 10.95 -9.92
CA GLU A 210 8.78 11.34 -9.46
C GLU A 210 9.88 10.70 -10.32
N THR A 211 9.80 9.38 -10.55
CA THR A 211 10.85 8.61 -11.22
C THR A 211 10.90 8.82 -12.73
N THR A 212 9.82 9.30 -13.33
CA THR A 212 9.75 9.66 -14.76
C THR A 212 9.95 11.14 -15.01
N GLY A 213 10.06 11.97 -13.97
CA GLY A 213 10.13 13.43 -14.08
C GLY A 213 8.79 14.08 -14.47
N ASP A 214 7.68 13.35 -14.41
CA ASP A 214 6.33 13.89 -14.62
C ASP A 214 5.81 14.52 -13.31
N LEU A 215 6.28 15.74 -13.05
CA LEU A 215 5.98 16.43 -11.80
C LEU A 215 4.49 16.74 -11.66
N ALA A 216 3.77 16.92 -12.76
CA ALA A 216 2.31 17.14 -12.73
C ALA A 216 1.59 15.87 -12.21
N LEU A 217 1.96 14.70 -12.68
CA LEU A 217 1.45 13.43 -12.18
C LEU A 217 1.79 13.20 -10.71
N ARG A 218 3.04 13.49 -10.32
CA ARG A 218 3.49 13.41 -8.92
C ARG A 218 2.65 14.29 -8.00
N ASP A 219 2.48 15.56 -8.37
CA ASP A 219 1.78 16.54 -7.53
C ASP A 219 0.28 16.23 -7.44
N GLN A 220 -0.34 15.79 -8.55
CA GLN A 220 -1.70 15.29 -8.53
C GLN A 220 -1.85 14.09 -7.59
N ALA A 221 -0.98 13.10 -7.72
CA ALA A 221 -1.01 11.91 -6.86
C ALA A 221 -0.76 12.25 -5.39
N ALA A 222 0.14 13.18 -5.11
CA ALA A 222 0.41 13.69 -3.76
C ALA A 222 -0.83 14.37 -3.15
N TRP A 223 -1.56 15.14 -3.96
CA TRP A 223 -2.82 15.76 -3.53
C TRP A 223 -3.89 14.69 -3.25
N MET A 224 -4.11 13.73 -4.16
CA MET A 224 -5.07 12.65 -3.97
C MET A 224 -4.74 11.83 -2.71
N LEU A 225 -3.47 11.44 -2.54
CA LEU A 225 -3.00 10.69 -1.37
C LEU A 225 -3.25 11.45 -0.06
N GLY A 226 -2.83 12.71 0.00
CA GLY A 226 -2.99 13.52 1.21
C GLY A 226 -4.46 13.76 1.58
N THR A 227 -5.31 14.01 0.58
CA THR A 227 -6.74 14.24 0.77
C THR A 227 -7.44 12.95 1.21
N GLU A 228 -7.16 11.81 0.58
CA GLU A 228 -7.78 10.54 0.94
C GLU A 228 -7.29 10.02 2.30
N VAL A 229 -6.02 10.25 2.68
CA VAL A 229 -5.57 9.96 4.06
C VAL A 229 -6.38 10.74 5.09
N SER A 230 -6.65 12.03 4.86
CA SER A 230 -7.50 12.80 5.76
C SER A 230 -8.92 12.25 5.83
N ALA A 231 -9.51 11.89 4.69
CA ALA A 231 -10.83 11.26 4.65
C ALA A 231 -10.86 9.91 5.36
N ILE A 232 -9.80 9.10 5.26
CA ILE A 232 -9.66 7.83 5.98
C ILE A 232 -9.59 8.04 7.49
N GLU A 233 -8.79 8.99 7.93
CA GLU A 233 -8.66 9.35 9.35
C GLU A 233 -10.00 9.78 9.96
N ASP A 234 -10.83 10.48 9.19
CA ASP A 234 -12.15 10.93 9.60
C ASP A 234 -13.23 9.86 9.45
N TYR A 235 -13.45 9.36 8.24
CA TYR A 235 -14.64 8.57 7.91
C TYR A 235 -14.50 7.07 8.21
N TRP A 236 -13.30 6.50 8.07
CA TRP A 236 -13.06 5.09 8.40
C TRP A 236 -12.66 4.91 9.86
N PHE A 237 -11.77 5.78 10.34
CA PHE A 237 -11.13 5.62 11.64
C PHE A 237 -11.71 6.52 12.73
N ASN A 238 -12.30 7.66 12.38
CA ASN A 238 -12.79 8.63 13.35
C ASN A 238 -11.75 8.93 14.45
N VAL A 239 -10.52 9.26 14.02
CA VAL A 239 -9.37 9.41 14.93
C VAL A 239 -9.58 10.51 16.01
N HIS A 240 -10.49 11.46 15.75
CA HIS A 240 -10.87 12.52 16.68
C HIS A 240 -12.05 12.15 17.59
N GLY A 241 -12.78 11.07 17.27
CA GLY A 241 -13.89 10.58 18.09
C GLY A 241 -15.18 11.42 18.01
N ASP A 242 -15.33 12.26 17.00
CA ASP A 242 -16.41 13.25 16.89
C ASP A 242 -17.38 13.04 15.71
N LEU A 243 -17.07 12.10 14.79
CA LEU A 243 -17.89 11.86 13.61
C LEU A 243 -18.86 10.69 13.75
N PHE A 244 -18.47 9.61 14.40
CA PHE A 244 -19.36 8.46 14.51
C PHE A 244 -20.52 8.75 15.46
N PRO A 245 -21.77 8.42 15.04
CA PRO A 245 -22.90 8.50 15.95
C PRO A 245 -22.66 7.64 17.19
N LYS A 246 -23.11 8.08 18.37
CA LYS A 246 -22.99 7.32 19.63
C LYS A 246 -23.63 5.93 19.57
N THR A 247 -24.56 5.73 18.66
CA THR A 247 -25.23 4.44 18.40
C THR A 247 -24.45 3.53 17.46
N TYR A 248 -23.35 4.01 16.84
CA TYR A 248 -22.51 3.17 15.99
C TYR A 248 -21.69 2.21 16.87
N PRO A 249 -21.83 0.87 16.68
CA PRO A 249 -21.33 -0.11 17.65
C PRO A 249 -19.86 -0.47 17.50
N ALA A 250 -19.20 -0.08 16.40
CA ALA A 250 -17.84 -0.48 16.07
C ALA A 250 -16.85 0.68 16.22
N SER A 251 -15.58 0.35 16.36
CA SER A 251 -14.46 1.32 16.45
C SER A 251 -13.94 1.78 15.09
N VAL A 252 -14.39 1.13 14.00
CA VAL A 252 -13.98 1.42 12.64
C VAL A 252 -15.18 1.26 11.71
N VAL A 253 -15.25 2.05 10.66
CA VAL A 253 -16.09 1.77 9.50
C VAL A 253 -15.26 0.95 8.53
N THR A 254 -15.71 -0.27 8.24
CA THR A 254 -14.98 -1.17 7.33
C THR A 254 -15.13 -0.72 5.89
N MET A 255 -16.35 -0.36 5.50
CA MET A 255 -16.69 0.05 4.14
C MET A 255 -17.59 1.29 4.18
N ILE A 256 -17.16 2.35 3.54
CA ILE A 256 -17.97 3.55 3.32
C ILE A 256 -18.87 3.34 2.10
N TRP A 257 -20.14 3.72 2.24
CA TRP A 257 -21.12 3.79 1.18
C TRP A 257 -21.57 5.24 0.98
N GLY A 258 -22.16 5.56 -0.15
CA GLY A 258 -22.73 6.88 -0.37
C GLY A 258 -23.81 7.27 0.65
N GLY A 259 -24.54 6.30 1.20
CA GLY A 259 -25.62 6.51 2.17
C GLY A 259 -25.38 5.96 3.57
N LYS A 260 -24.28 5.25 3.83
CA LYS A 260 -24.01 4.63 5.16
C LYS A 260 -22.55 4.26 5.37
N GLY A 261 -22.17 4.03 6.63
CA GLY A 261 -20.99 3.25 7.00
C GLY A 261 -21.38 1.80 7.34
N ALA A 262 -20.57 0.82 6.93
CA ALA A 262 -20.77 -0.59 7.23
C ALA A 262 -19.58 -1.18 7.98
N ASN A 263 -19.84 -2.09 8.94
CA ASN A 263 -18.81 -2.85 9.64
C ASN A 263 -18.77 -4.30 9.13
N ALA A 264 -18.60 -4.45 7.82
CA ALA A 264 -18.42 -5.73 7.13
C ALA A 264 -17.74 -5.49 5.79
N THR A 265 -16.95 -6.44 5.32
CA THR A 265 -16.48 -6.50 3.94
C THR A 265 -17.55 -7.11 3.04
N TRP A 266 -17.33 -7.12 1.73
CA TRP A 266 -18.18 -7.87 0.80
C TRP A 266 -18.21 -9.38 1.07
N PHE A 267 -17.16 -9.93 1.70
CA PHE A 267 -16.92 -11.36 1.83
C PHE A 267 -16.86 -11.85 3.29
N SER A 268 -16.77 -10.97 4.28
CA SER A 268 -16.62 -11.39 5.68
C SER A 268 -17.08 -10.34 6.69
N ALA A 269 -17.52 -10.84 7.84
CA ALA A 269 -17.73 -10.07 9.07
C ALA A 269 -16.74 -10.47 10.18
N ASP A 270 -15.68 -11.24 9.84
CA ASP A 270 -14.60 -11.56 10.78
C ASP A 270 -13.86 -10.26 11.18
N PRO A 271 -13.74 -9.96 12.48
CA PRO A 271 -13.08 -8.74 12.94
C PRO A 271 -11.66 -8.55 12.40
N GLN A 272 -10.90 -9.61 12.18
CA GLN A 272 -9.57 -9.52 11.58
C GLN A 272 -9.64 -8.96 10.15
N MET A 273 -10.66 -9.35 9.39
CA MET A 273 -10.87 -8.89 8.02
C MET A 273 -11.51 -7.50 7.99
N THR A 274 -12.49 -7.22 8.87
CA THR A 274 -13.15 -5.92 8.90
C THR A 274 -12.22 -4.77 9.30
N HIS A 275 -11.24 -5.03 10.15
CA HIS A 275 -10.18 -4.07 10.47
C HIS A 275 -9.06 -4.09 9.43
N GLY A 276 -8.56 -5.29 9.11
CA GLY A 276 -7.37 -5.47 8.28
C GLY A 276 -7.52 -5.06 6.83
N ILE A 277 -8.74 -5.05 6.26
CA ILE A 277 -8.99 -4.63 4.88
C ILE A 277 -8.55 -3.19 4.60
N ASN A 278 -8.58 -2.32 5.62
CA ASN A 278 -8.14 -0.94 5.55
C ASN A 278 -6.67 -0.73 5.94
N PHE A 279 -5.90 -1.82 6.09
CA PHE A 279 -4.46 -1.76 6.39
C PHE A 279 -3.61 -2.33 5.24
N LEU A 280 -4.12 -3.35 4.52
CA LEU A 280 -3.41 -4.01 3.42
C LEU A 280 -3.53 -3.24 2.09
N PRO A 281 -2.48 -3.25 1.25
CA PRO A 281 -1.15 -3.76 1.51
C PRO A 281 -0.35 -2.80 2.40
N VAL A 282 0.43 -3.33 3.35
CA VAL A 282 1.34 -2.48 4.12
C VAL A 282 2.61 -2.22 3.31
N THR A 283 2.86 -0.95 3.04
CA THR A 283 3.98 -0.49 2.22
C THR A 283 4.70 0.68 2.90
N ALA A 284 5.79 1.16 2.34
CA ALA A 284 6.42 2.40 2.83
C ALA A 284 5.57 3.67 2.56
N GLY A 285 4.44 3.54 1.86
CA GLY A 285 3.37 4.55 1.77
C GLY A 285 2.33 4.44 2.88
N SER A 286 2.37 3.38 3.71
CA SER A 286 1.37 3.10 4.75
C SER A 286 1.72 3.70 6.12
N PHE A 287 2.74 4.53 6.23
CA PHE A 287 3.09 5.17 7.51
C PHE A 287 1.97 6.04 8.09
N TYR A 288 1.00 6.45 7.28
CA TYR A 288 -0.19 7.16 7.76
C TYR A 288 -0.98 6.36 8.82
N LEU A 289 -0.94 5.02 8.79
CA LEU A 289 -1.55 4.15 9.78
C LEU A 289 -0.99 4.35 11.21
N GLY A 290 0.22 4.90 11.31
CA GLY A 290 0.89 5.21 12.59
C GLY A 290 0.83 6.67 13.01
N ARG A 291 0.12 7.55 12.29
CA ARG A 291 0.05 8.99 12.62
C ARG A 291 -0.74 9.27 13.91
N TRP A 292 -1.63 8.37 14.29
CA TRP A 292 -2.48 8.47 15.46
C TRP A 292 -2.31 7.24 16.35
N PRO A 293 -1.18 7.11 17.09
CA PRO A 293 -0.86 5.89 17.84
C PRO A 293 -1.88 5.60 18.94
N GLU A 294 -2.51 6.63 19.52
CA GLU A 294 -3.57 6.47 20.53
C GLU A 294 -4.81 5.80 19.91
N TYR A 295 -5.23 6.26 18.73
CA TYR A 295 -6.30 5.64 17.98
C TYR A 295 -5.92 4.20 17.55
N ALA A 296 -4.73 4.01 17.02
CA ALA A 296 -4.24 2.69 16.59
C ALA A 296 -4.29 1.67 17.74
N LYS A 297 -3.89 2.09 18.94
CA LYS A 297 -3.97 1.27 20.17
C LYS A 297 -5.42 0.98 20.56
N GLN A 298 -6.30 1.97 20.52
CA GLN A 298 -7.72 1.79 20.83
C GLN A 298 -8.38 0.83 19.84
N ASN A 299 -8.15 1.01 18.54
CA ASN A 299 -8.68 0.17 17.47
C ASN A 299 -8.21 -1.29 17.63
N HIS A 300 -6.91 -1.50 17.90
CA HIS A 300 -6.38 -2.84 18.17
C HIS A 300 -7.03 -3.49 19.40
N GLY A 301 -7.24 -2.74 20.46
CA GLY A 301 -7.95 -3.23 21.65
C GLY A 301 -9.40 -3.61 21.35
N ALA A 302 -10.08 -2.86 20.49
CA ALA A 302 -11.43 -3.18 20.01
C ALA A 302 -11.44 -4.45 19.17
N LEU A 303 -10.53 -4.60 18.22
CA LEU A 303 -10.35 -5.82 17.43
C LEU A 303 -10.19 -7.07 18.32
N VAL A 304 -9.30 -7.01 19.30
CA VAL A 304 -9.08 -8.15 20.23
C VAL A 304 -10.36 -8.49 21.01
N LYS A 305 -11.09 -7.48 21.47
CA LYS A 305 -12.37 -7.66 22.16
C LYS A 305 -13.44 -8.23 21.24
N GLU A 306 -13.54 -7.74 20.02
CA GLU A 306 -14.48 -8.22 19.00
C GLU A 306 -14.22 -9.70 18.66
N LEU A 307 -12.94 -10.09 18.50
CA LEU A 307 -12.55 -11.49 18.28
C LEU A 307 -12.95 -12.41 19.41
N THR A 308 -12.85 -11.96 20.66
CA THR A 308 -13.26 -12.76 21.83
C THR A 308 -14.76 -13.09 21.81
N ASN A 309 -15.56 -12.19 21.23
CA ASN A 309 -17.02 -12.31 21.15
C ASN A 309 -17.52 -12.81 19.79
N PHE A 310 -16.62 -13.01 18.83
CA PHE A 310 -16.98 -13.38 17.47
C PHE A 310 -17.31 -14.89 17.38
N HIS A 311 -18.56 -15.19 17.05
CA HIS A 311 -19.02 -16.54 16.77
C HIS A 311 -19.42 -16.61 15.28
N PRO A 312 -18.62 -17.24 14.42
CA PRO A 312 -18.96 -17.35 13.00
C PRO A 312 -20.22 -18.19 12.81
N THR A 313 -21.30 -17.53 12.43
CA THR A 313 -22.62 -18.18 12.21
C THR A 313 -22.67 -19.07 10.97
N HIS A 314 -21.65 -19.02 10.11
CA HIS A 314 -21.63 -19.72 8.83
C HIS A 314 -20.46 -20.69 8.62
N GLN A 315 -19.57 -20.85 9.58
CA GLN A 315 -18.50 -21.85 9.49
C GLN A 315 -18.97 -23.20 10.04
N LYS A 316 -18.97 -24.23 9.20
CA LYS A 316 -19.31 -25.62 9.57
C LYS A 316 -18.27 -26.31 10.49
N LYS A 317 -17.22 -25.61 10.90
CA LYS A 317 -16.18 -26.11 11.83
C LYS A 317 -16.12 -25.22 13.05
N PRO A 318 -15.97 -25.81 14.26
CA PRO A 318 -15.76 -25.02 15.47
C PRO A 318 -14.51 -24.13 15.27
N VAL A 319 -14.65 -22.86 15.66
CA VAL A 319 -13.51 -21.95 15.70
C VAL A 319 -12.59 -22.46 16.80
N VAL A 320 -11.48 -23.00 16.41
CA VAL A 320 -10.37 -23.24 17.35
C VAL A 320 -9.92 -21.85 17.79
N PRO A 321 -9.81 -21.58 19.09
CA PRO A 321 -9.22 -20.33 19.56
C PRO A 321 -7.97 -20.03 18.74
N PRO A 322 -7.75 -18.81 18.31
CA PRO A 322 -6.58 -18.47 17.49
C PRO A 322 -5.34 -18.97 18.24
N PRO A 323 -4.43 -19.69 17.59
CA PRO A 323 -3.17 -20.06 18.22
C PRO A 323 -2.47 -18.78 18.69
N ALA A 324 -1.90 -18.80 19.91
CA ALA A 324 -1.04 -17.70 20.27
C ALA A 324 -0.03 -17.46 19.13
N PRO A 325 0.10 -16.24 18.63
CA PRO A 325 -0.17 -14.94 19.25
C PRO A 325 -1.43 -14.20 18.81
N GLY A 326 -2.54 -14.84 18.63
CA GLY A 326 -3.83 -14.15 18.68
C GLY A 326 -4.56 -13.95 17.36
N PHE A 327 -3.92 -14.09 16.19
CA PHE A 327 -4.57 -13.91 14.88
C PHE A 327 -4.40 -15.12 13.98
N THR A 328 -5.44 -15.44 13.20
CA THR A 328 -5.45 -16.57 12.26
C THR A 328 -5.51 -16.13 10.81
N VAL A 329 -5.96 -14.90 10.57
CA VAL A 329 -6.09 -14.31 9.24
C VAL A 329 -5.36 -12.98 9.23
N TRP A 330 -4.54 -12.74 8.19
CA TRP A 330 -3.77 -11.51 7.99
C TRP A 330 -2.95 -11.06 9.21
N ALA A 331 -2.48 -12.02 9.98
CA ALA A 331 -1.79 -11.76 11.24
C ALA A 331 -0.56 -10.85 11.07
N ASP A 332 0.19 -11.00 9.97
CA ASP A 332 1.30 -10.13 9.61
C ASP A 332 0.86 -8.67 9.42
N VAL A 333 -0.23 -8.42 8.73
CA VAL A 333 -0.80 -7.08 8.51
C VAL A 333 -1.22 -6.46 9.85
N LEU A 334 -1.90 -7.24 10.71
CA LEU A 334 -2.35 -6.79 12.02
C LEU A 334 -1.18 -6.54 12.98
N TRP A 335 -0.13 -7.34 12.95
CA TRP A 335 1.09 -7.08 13.71
C TRP A 335 1.87 -5.87 13.19
N MET A 336 1.87 -5.63 11.87
CA MET A 336 2.47 -4.42 11.31
C MET A 336 1.71 -3.17 11.75
N GLN A 337 0.38 -3.24 11.82
CA GLN A 337 -0.43 -2.16 12.40
C GLN A 337 -0.14 -2.01 13.91
N GLN A 338 -0.07 -3.11 14.68
CA GLN A 338 0.27 -3.07 16.10
C GLN A 338 1.64 -2.40 16.34
N ALA A 339 2.62 -2.63 15.47
CA ALA A 339 3.96 -2.06 15.60
C ALA A 339 3.96 -0.53 15.59
N THR A 340 2.98 0.12 14.99
CA THR A 340 2.88 1.58 14.93
C THR A 340 2.70 2.25 16.31
N PHE A 341 2.25 1.50 17.33
CA PHE A 341 2.09 1.97 18.71
C PHE A 341 2.75 1.06 19.77
N ASP A 342 2.96 -0.22 19.48
CA ASP A 342 3.57 -1.20 20.39
C ASP A 342 4.42 -2.21 19.60
N ALA A 343 5.54 -1.74 19.07
CA ALA A 343 6.44 -2.56 18.27
C ALA A 343 7.07 -3.74 19.06
N PRO A 344 7.43 -3.61 20.34
CA PRO A 344 7.95 -4.76 21.11
C PRO A 344 6.94 -5.92 21.20
N ALA A 345 5.65 -5.63 21.45
CA ALA A 345 4.62 -6.67 21.49
C ALA A 345 4.39 -7.28 20.10
N ALA A 346 4.37 -6.48 19.05
CA ALA A 346 4.25 -6.95 17.67
C ALA A 346 5.41 -7.87 17.26
N LEU A 347 6.65 -7.50 17.60
CA LEU A 347 7.84 -8.35 17.37
C LEU A 347 7.77 -9.66 18.14
N LYS A 348 7.37 -9.64 19.40
CA LYS A 348 7.20 -10.86 20.21
C LYS A 348 6.20 -11.82 19.56
N ASN A 349 5.08 -11.30 19.07
CA ASN A 349 4.06 -12.08 18.36
C ASN A 349 4.62 -12.64 17.04
N TRP A 350 5.32 -11.83 16.27
CA TRP A 350 5.97 -12.21 15.03
C TRP A 350 7.01 -13.33 15.22
N GLU A 351 7.79 -13.27 16.27
CA GLU A 351 8.81 -14.29 16.57
C GLU A 351 8.20 -15.61 17.06
N ALA A 352 7.05 -15.55 17.70
CA ALA A 352 6.28 -16.71 18.14
C ALA A 352 5.44 -17.38 17.04
N ARG A 353 5.45 -16.85 15.79
CA ARG A 353 4.68 -17.41 14.68
C ARG A 353 5.10 -18.84 14.35
N PRO A 354 4.19 -19.69 13.86
CA PRO A 354 4.54 -21.03 13.36
C PRO A 354 5.55 -20.96 12.21
N VAL A 355 6.34 -22.03 12.07
CA VAL A 355 7.34 -22.13 10.98
C VAL A 355 6.66 -22.10 9.59
N GLU A 356 5.46 -22.67 9.48
CA GLU A 356 4.66 -22.75 8.26
C GLU A 356 3.87 -21.47 7.99
N PHE A 357 4.05 -20.43 8.79
CA PHE A 357 3.33 -19.17 8.65
C PHE A 357 3.49 -18.59 7.25
N LYS A 358 2.38 -18.21 6.64
CA LYS A 358 2.35 -17.54 5.35
C LYS A 358 1.78 -16.13 5.52
N PRO A 359 2.52 -15.11 5.10
CA PRO A 359 2.01 -13.75 5.06
C PRO A 359 0.77 -13.62 4.18
N GLU A 360 0.05 -12.51 4.32
CA GLU A 360 -0.99 -12.10 3.39
C GLU A 360 -0.43 -12.06 1.94
N ALA A 361 -1.26 -12.34 0.94
CA ALA A 361 -0.83 -12.60 -0.44
C ALA A 361 0.03 -11.49 -1.07
N GLY A 362 -0.23 -10.23 -0.71
CA GLY A 362 0.53 -9.05 -1.17
C GLY A 362 1.70 -8.67 -0.28
N ASN A 363 1.90 -9.38 0.84
CA ASN A 363 2.94 -9.12 1.82
C ASN A 363 4.05 -10.18 1.77
N SER A 364 5.05 -10.07 2.64
CA SER A 364 6.20 -10.96 2.69
C SER A 364 6.81 -11.05 4.08
N LEU A 365 7.59 -12.10 4.32
CA LEU A 365 8.31 -12.28 5.59
C LEU A 365 9.36 -11.18 5.81
N ALA A 366 10.11 -10.84 4.77
CA ALA A 366 11.16 -9.81 4.86
C ALA A 366 10.57 -8.42 5.07
N GLN A 367 9.48 -8.07 4.37
CA GLN A 367 8.80 -6.79 4.53
C GLN A 367 8.26 -6.63 5.95
N THR A 368 7.58 -7.67 6.47
CA THR A 368 7.06 -7.67 7.84
C THR A 368 8.17 -7.47 8.86
N GLN A 369 9.25 -8.25 8.77
CA GLN A 369 10.39 -8.12 9.68
C GLN A 369 11.01 -6.72 9.64
N ALA A 370 11.22 -6.16 8.44
CA ALA A 370 11.79 -4.83 8.27
C ALA A 370 10.90 -3.74 8.88
N TRP A 371 9.58 -3.80 8.67
CA TRP A 371 8.61 -2.87 9.25
C TRP A 371 8.62 -2.93 10.79
N LEU A 372 8.56 -4.12 11.37
CA LEU A 372 8.58 -4.31 12.82
C LEU A 372 9.87 -3.79 13.45
N ASN A 373 11.03 -4.07 12.82
CA ASN A 373 12.31 -3.55 13.27
C ASN A 373 12.37 -2.03 13.22
N LEU A 374 11.88 -1.42 12.15
CA LEU A 374 11.85 0.03 11.96
C LEU A 374 11.11 0.72 13.12
N PHE A 375 9.88 0.29 13.39
CA PHE A 375 9.11 0.87 14.50
C PHE A 375 9.66 0.51 15.87
N ASN A 376 10.25 -0.67 16.02
CA ASN A 376 10.89 -1.05 17.28
C ASN A 376 12.11 -0.18 17.57
N GLU A 377 12.87 0.21 16.59
CA GLU A 377 14.07 1.04 16.79
C GLU A 377 13.75 2.54 16.85
N TYR A 378 12.96 3.06 15.89
CA TYR A 378 12.74 4.49 15.79
C TYR A 378 11.47 4.97 16.48
N GLY A 379 10.56 4.07 16.83
CA GLY A 379 9.30 4.39 17.50
C GLY A 379 8.20 4.87 16.55
N PRO A 380 7.11 5.42 17.09
CA PRO A 380 5.97 5.93 16.34
C PRO A 380 6.32 7.09 15.39
N ILE A 381 5.44 7.33 14.41
CA ILE A 381 5.52 8.48 13.50
C ILE A 381 5.35 9.79 14.29
N GLN A 382 6.23 10.75 14.03
CA GLN A 382 6.15 12.12 14.55
C GLN A 382 5.47 13.03 13.52
N ARG A 383 4.13 13.08 13.56
CA ARG A 383 3.31 13.78 12.55
C ARG A 383 3.39 15.31 12.59
N SER A 384 3.85 15.91 13.70
CA SER A 384 3.96 17.37 13.83
C SER A 384 5.16 17.95 13.11
N VAL A 385 6.13 17.11 12.70
CA VAL A 385 7.30 17.55 11.96
C VAL A 385 7.06 17.29 10.47
N THR A 386 7.10 18.35 9.67
CA THR A 386 6.95 18.32 8.21
C THR A 386 8.26 18.60 7.52
N ALA A 387 8.35 18.37 6.20
CA ALA A 387 9.53 18.61 5.40
C ALA A 387 9.17 19.34 4.10
N ASP A 388 10.16 19.97 3.48
CA ASP A 388 10.05 20.64 2.17
C ASP A 388 10.20 19.68 0.98
N TYR A 389 10.40 18.39 1.25
CA TYR A 389 10.49 17.32 0.26
C TYR A 389 9.56 16.15 0.64
N PRO A 390 8.85 15.53 -0.34
CA PRO A 390 7.78 14.60 -0.01
C PRO A 390 8.24 13.21 0.46
N TRP A 391 9.42 12.74 0.04
CA TRP A 391 9.91 11.40 0.36
C TRP A 391 10.66 11.39 1.69
N THR A 392 9.89 11.60 2.77
CA THR A 392 10.40 11.72 4.13
C THR A 392 9.54 11.01 5.15
N ALA A 393 10.16 10.61 6.26
CA ALA A 393 9.46 10.13 7.44
C ALA A 393 10.18 10.61 8.70
N VAL A 394 9.42 10.92 9.74
CA VAL A 394 9.98 11.31 11.05
C VAL A 394 9.40 10.41 12.12
N PHE A 395 10.27 9.89 12.97
CA PHE A 395 9.93 8.97 14.05
C PHE A 395 10.40 9.53 15.38
N ALA A 396 9.74 9.17 16.48
CA ALA A 396 10.15 9.61 17.80
C ALA A 396 10.14 8.45 18.83
N LYS A 397 11.25 8.28 19.53
CA LYS A 397 11.41 7.29 20.62
C LYS A 397 12.41 7.77 21.67
N ASN A 398 12.12 7.56 22.93
CA ASN A 398 13.07 7.79 24.04
C ASN A 398 13.71 9.18 24.01
N ASN A 399 12.93 10.21 23.80
CA ASN A 399 13.39 11.60 23.71
C ASN A 399 14.37 11.88 22.55
N GLN A 400 14.32 11.05 21.52
CA GLN A 400 15.05 11.24 20.25
C GLN A 400 14.07 11.31 19.09
N VAL A 401 14.39 12.11 18.10
CA VAL A 401 13.64 12.26 16.85
C VAL A 401 14.54 11.87 15.69
N THR A 402 14.12 10.89 14.90
CA THR A 402 14.87 10.42 13.72
C THR A 402 14.18 10.92 12.46
N HIS A 403 14.90 11.76 11.71
CA HIS A 403 14.47 12.32 10.44
C HIS A 403 15.07 11.48 9.31
N VAL A 404 14.23 10.98 8.42
CA VAL A 404 14.64 10.17 7.28
C VAL A 404 14.23 10.88 6.00
N ALA A 405 15.14 10.98 5.04
CA ALA A 405 14.87 11.47 3.70
C ALA A 405 15.46 10.54 2.64
N TRP A 406 14.73 10.36 1.54
CA TRP A 406 15.19 9.56 0.40
C TRP A 406 15.16 10.40 -0.86
N ASN A 407 16.33 10.78 -1.36
CA ASN A 407 16.45 11.59 -2.57
C ASN A 407 16.23 10.74 -3.83
N LEU A 408 15.11 10.94 -4.50
CA LEU A 408 14.80 10.29 -5.80
C LEU A 408 15.20 11.15 -7.01
N THR A 409 15.75 12.35 -6.79
CA THR A 409 16.15 13.24 -7.87
C THR A 409 17.57 12.93 -8.36
N ALA A 410 17.95 13.52 -9.49
CA ALA A 410 19.27 13.39 -10.07
C ALA A 410 20.32 14.36 -9.46
N GLN A 411 19.92 15.22 -8.52
CA GLN A 411 20.79 16.22 -7.90
C GLN A 411 20.87 16.01 -6.38
N PRO A 412 21.97 16.36 -5.71
CA PRO A 412 22.03 16.39 -4.25
C PRO A 412 20.94 17.29 -3.67
N LEU A 413 20.33 16.87 -2.57
CA LEU A 413 19.31 17.61 -1.85
C LEU A 413 19.68 17.85 -0.39
N GLU A 414 19.33 19.02 0.11
CA GLU A 414 19.25 19.33 1.54
C GLU A 414 17.77 19.44 1.91
N VAL A 415 17.24 18.39 2.54
CA VAL A 415 15.85 18.34 2.97
C VAL A 415 15.72 19.04 4.31
N LYS A 416 14.87 20.08 4.37
CA LYS A 416 14.64 20.89 5.57
C LYS A 416 13.36 20.48 6.26
N PHE A 417 13.48 20.18 7.52
CA PHE A 417 12.33 19.83 8.37
C PHE A 417 11.87 21.05 9.17
N SER A 418 10.57 21.08 9.50
CA SER A 418 9.93 22.23 10.19
C SER A 418 10.48 22.49 11.60
N ASP A 419 11.13 21.52 12.22
CA ASP A 419 11.83 21.67 13.50
C ASP A 419 13.26 22.23 13.38
N GLY A 420 13.70 22.54 12.14
CA GLY A 420 15.00 23.09 11.82
C GLY A 420 16.08 22.05 11.55
N THR A 421 15.75 20.75 11.59
CA THR A 421 16.70 19.68 11.20
C THR A 421 16.89 19.70 9.69
N VAL A 422 18.13 19.44 9.21
CA VAL A 422 18.46 19.31 7.79
C VAL A 422 19.07 17.93 7.55
N VAL A 423 18.59 17.25 6.51
CA VAL A 423 19.12 15.95 6.06
C VAL A 423 19.66 16.11 4.63
N SER A 424 20.96 15.95 4.47
CA SER A 424 21.63 16.00 3.15
C SER A 424 21.61 14.61 2.52
N CYS A 425 21.11 14.51 1.29
CA CYS A 425 21.00 13.24 0.56
C CYS A 425 21.62 13.37 -0.84
N ASN A 426 22.53 12.45 -1.17
CA ASN A 426 23.00 12.28 -2.55
C ASN A 426 21.89 11.70 -3.45
N PRO A 427 21.98 11.87 -4.78
CA PRO A 427 21.05 11.28 -5.73
C PRO A 427 20.85 9.77 -5.51
N GLY A 428 19.59 9.32 -5.51
CA GLY A 428 19.22 7.91 -5.36
C GLY A 428 19.46 7.31 -3.97
N THR A 429 19.91 8.11 -2.97
CA THR A 429 20.24 7.59 -1.64
C THR A 429 19.22 7.97 -0.58
N ILE A 430 19.15 7.15 0.47
CA ILE A 430 18.48 7.45 1.72
C ILE A 430 19.52 7.94 2.74
N ASN A 431 19.15 8.93 3.54
CA ASN A 431 19.93 9.36 4.68
C ASN A 431 19.03 9.70 5.87
N GLN A 432 19.62 9.72 7.06
CA GLN A 432 18.90 9.98 8.31
C GLN A 432 19.75 10.79 9.29
N VAL A 433 19.07 11.57 10.12
CA VAL A 433 19.65 12.31 11.23
C VAL A 433 18.79 12.10 12.46
N THR A 434 19.41 11.71 13.57
CA THR A 434 18.74 11.59 14.89
C THR A 434 19.17 12.73 15.79
N THR A 435 18.19 13.45 16.35
CA THR A 435 18.39 14.59 17.24
C THR A 435 17.64 14.36 18.56
N PRO A 436 18.06 14.98 19.67
CA PRO A 436 17.23 15.04 20.87
C PRO A 436 15.90 15.72 20.55
N ALA A 437 14.79 15.23 21.14
CA ALA A 437 13.51 15.92 21.04
C ALA A 437 13.63 17.33 21.64
N LYS A 438 13.19 18.34 20.91
CA LYS A 438 13.10 19.70 21.44
C LYS A 438 11.99 19.75 22.51
N LYS A 439 12.31 20.39 23.65
CA LYS A 439 11.34 20.59 24.74
C LYS A 439 10.23 21.56 24.34
#